data_b5cb4ea61b5882a52a96797f75b4b348
#
_entry.id   b5cb4ea61b5882a52a96797f75b4b348
#
_cell.length_a   1.000
_cell.length_b   1.000
_cell.length_c   1.000
_cell.angle_alpha   90.00
_cell.angle_beta   90.00
_cell.angle_gamma   90.00
#
_symmetry.space_group_name_H-M   'P 1'
#
loop_
_entity.id
_entity.type
_entity.pdbx_description
1 polymer ?
#
loop_
_entity_poly.entity_id
_entity_poly.type
_entity_poly.pdbx_seq_one_letter_code
_entity_poly.pdbx_strand_id
1 'polypeptide(L)'
;GNVVVNKGLLEPESIFASIIMQMTYFFYPLVFIRSISKPGRTLTILFAPLAAIAVLGMFAGIQYTALDTFADLLHNIRKPDVMFRLFAVTMMLVYSFALFLVPYDWQKSGADKKFILKYSLGFCSIGLLLFGLFITHARILNILHQLGMLFFFFWLIWYELKERLPVPENDSIAGAEDKPYDIIDKLWIDVTHLLIEQQGWRNPELSLMSLSEELASNRTYVGEAFKKFAGCTFSEYIAKRRIEYVVSE
;
A
#
# COMPACT_ATOMS: atom_id res chain seq x y z
N GLY A 1 40.84 8.47 12.93
CA GLY A 1 40.52 7.12 13.29
C GLY A 1 39.09 6.81 12.89
N ASN A 2 38.91 6.01 11.82
CA ASN A 2 37.60 5.51 11.45
C ASN A 2 37.16 4.54 12.54
N VAL A 3 36.23 4.94 13.38
CA VAL A 3 35.50 4.03 14.25
C VAL A 3 34.60 3.20 13.32
N VAL A 4 35.10 2.07 12.87
CA VAL A 4 34.25 1.02 12.30
C VAL A 4 33.40 0.51 13.47
N VAL A 5 32.20 1.06 13.61
CA VAL A 5 31.19 0.50 14.52
C VAL A 5 30.88 -0.88 13.99
N ASN A 6 31.50 -1.88 14.60
CA ASN A 6 31.24 -3.28 14.27
C ASN A 6 29.84 -3.58 14.81
N LYS A 7 28.83 -3.48 13.96
CA LYS A 7 27.43 -3.76 14.34
C LYS A 7 27.33 -5.26 14.63
N GLY A 8 26.97 -5.59 15.86
CA GLY A 8 26.79 -6.99 16.28
C GLY A 8 25.55 -7.64 15.63
N LEU A 9 25.43 -8.96 15.82
CA LEU A 9 24.23 -9.72 15.44
C LEU A 9 23.03 -9.28 16.28
N LEU A 10 21.85 -9.29 15.69
CA LEU A 10 20.60 -8.95 16.36
C LEU A 10 20.66 -7.60 17.08
N GLU A 11 21.23 -6.59 16.44
CA GLU A 11 21.37 -5.26 17.05
C GLU A 11 19.97 -4.67 17.36
N PRO A 12 19.70 -4.30 18.63
CA PRO A 12 18.36 -3.92 19.07
C PRO A 12 17.79 -2.72 18.31
N GLU A 13 18.58 -1.66 18.15
CA GLU A 13 18.15 -0.44 17.47
C GLU A 13 17.76 -0.72 16.01
N SER A 14 18.53 -1.55 15.33
CA SER A 14 18.25 -1.94 13.94
C SER A 14 17.01 -2.81 13.82
N ILE A 15 16.77 -3.73 14.76
CA ILE A 15 15.58 -4.58 14.81
C ILE A 15 14.32 -3.72 14.98
N PHE A 16 14.29 -2.87 16.01
CA PHE A 16 13.07 -2.12 16.34
C PHE A 16 12.77 -1.03 15.31
N ALA A 17 13.80 -0.37 14.76
CA ALA A 17 13.63 0.53 13.62
C ALA A 17 13.07 -0.20 12.39
N SER A 18 13.55 -1.42 12.11
CA SER A 18 13.06 -2.24 10.99
C SER A 18 11.60 -2.67 11.19
N ILE A 19 11.15 -2.92 12.43
CA ILE A 19 9.73 -3.20 12.71
C ILE A 19 8.86 -2.01 12.30
N ILE A 20 9.25 -0.79 12.67
CA ILE A 20 8.50 0.42 12.30
C ILE A 20 8.43 0.59 10.79
N MET A 21 9.57 0.41 10.10
CA MET A 21 9.60 0.43 8.63
C MET A 21 8.70 -0.64 8.02
N GLN A 22 8.74 -1.86 8.54
CA GLN A 22 7.91 -2.96 8.07
C GLN A 22 6.41 -2.66 8.21
N MET A 23 5.99 -2.04 9.33
CA MET A 23 4.60 -1.60 9.49
C MET A 23 4.19 -0.60 8.42
N THR A 24 5.06 0.35 8.06
CA THR A 24 4.81 1.33 7.00
C THR A 24 4.62 0.65 5.64
N TYR A 25 5.48 -0.29 5.27
CA TYR A 25 5.36 -1.05 4.03
C TYR A 25 4.12 -1.95 3.99
N PHE A 26 3.78 -2.53 5.13
CA PHE A 26 2.58 -3.35 5.25
C PHE A 26 1.29 -2.53 5.06
N PHE A 27 1.31 -1.27 5.52
CA PHE A 27 0.16 -0.38 5.41
C PHE A 27 -0.13 0.04 3.96
N TYR A 28 0.90 0.14 3.12
CA TYR A 28 0.76 0.59 1.74
C TYR A 28 -0.28 -0.21 0.93
N PRO A 29 -0.19 -1.53 0.75
CA PRO A 29 -1.20 -2.28 0.00
C PRO A 29 -2.59 -2.25 0.64
N LEU A 30 -2.66 -2.11 1.97
CA LEU A 30 -3.94 -2.05 2.68
C LEU A 30 -4.72 -0.76 2.42
N VAL A 31 -4.03 0.37 2.22
CA VAL A 31 -4.66 1.65 1.87
C VAL A 31 -5.27 1.60 0.49
N PHE A 32 -4.66 0.85 -0.44
CA PHE A 32 -5.18 0.71 -1.80
C PHE A 32 -6.38 -0.21 -1.90
N ILE A 33 -6.50 -1.15 -0.97
CA ILE A 33 -7.60 -2.09 -0.92
C ILE A 33 -8.65 -1.54 0.02
N ARG A 34 -9.44 -0.58 -0.45
CA ARG A 34 -10.50 0.09 0.31
C ARG A 34 -11.61 -0.85 0.80
N SER A 35 -11.56 -2.12 0.45
CA SER A 35 -12.58 -3.11 0.74
C SER A 35 -12.29 -4.02 1.93
N ILE A 36 -11.44 -3.61 2.86
CA ILE A 36 -11.25 -4.37 4.11
C ILE A 36 -12.52 -4.23 4.96
N SER A 37 -13.18 -5.35 5.20
CA SER A 37 -14.29 -5.40 6.16
C SER A 37 -13.78 -4.97 7.55
N LYS A 38 -14.36 -3.90 8.11
CA LYS A 38 -13.98 -3.33 9.43
C LYS A 38 -12.49 -2.93 9.52
N PRO A 39 -12.05 -1.91 8.76
CA PRO A 39 -10.63 -1.56 8.64
C PRO A 39 -9.97 -1.25 9.99
N GLY A 40 -10.63 -0.53 10.89
CA GLY A 40 -10.06 -0.20 12.20
C GLY A 40 -9.70 -1.43 13.02
N ARG A 41 -10.61 -2.40 13.16
CA ARG A 41 -10.35 -3.63 13.93
C ARG A 41 -9.25 -4.48 13.28
N THR A 42 -9.28 -4.62 11.97
CA THR A 42 -8.28 -5.40 11.23
C THR A 42 -6.90 -4.79 11.37
N LEU A 43 -6.76 -3.48 11.20
CA LEU A 43 -5.49 -2.77 11.37
C LEU A 43 -4.98 -2.86 12.82
N THR A 44 -5.84 -2.70 13.83
CA THR A 44 -5.44 -2.83 15.23
C THR A 44 -4.92 -4.23 15.54
N ILE A 45 -5.64 -5.28 15.16
CA ILE A 45 -5.21 -6.66 15.40
C ILE A 45 -3.88 -6.95 14.69
N LEU A 46 -3.73 -6.40 13.50
CA LEU A 46 -2.55 -6.63 12.66
C LEU A 46 -1.31 -5.91 13.18
N PHE A 47 -1.44 -4.66 13.60
CA PHE A 47 -0.27 -3.83 13.99
C PHE A 47 0.04 -3.84 15.47
N ALA A 48 -0.94 -4.04 16.36
CA ALA A 48 -0.73 -3.99 17.80
C ALA A 48 0.39 -4.92 18.32
N PRO A 49 0.52 -6.18 17.86
CA PRO A 49 1.60 -7.05 18.32
C PRO A 49 2.99 -6.53 17.94
N LEU A 50 3.18 -6.08 16.70
CA LEU A 50 4.46 -5.52 16.25
C LEU A 50 4.79 -4.21 16.96
N ALA A 51 3.79 -3.32 17.12
CA ALA A 51 3.95 -2.08 17.87
C ALA A 51 4.33 -2.34 19.31
N ALA A 52 3.70 -3.32 19.97
CA ALA A 52 4.03 -3.72 21.34
C ALA A 52 5.47 -4.23 21.45
N ILE A 53 5.93 -5.07 20.52
CA ILE A 53 7.32 -5.56 20.50
C ILE A 53 8.30 -4.39 20.35
N ALA A 54 8.04 -3.46 19.41
CA ALA A 54 8.90 -2.30 19.19
C ALA A 54 8.96 -1.39 20.42
N VAL A 55 7.81 -1.06 21.02
CA VAL A 55 7.73 -0.20 22.21
C VAL A 55 8.41 -0.85 23.42
N LEU A 56 8.16 -2.12 23.67
CA LEU A 56 8.83 -2.84 24.76
C LEU A 56 10.34 -2.90 24.53
N GLY A 57 10.76 -3.19 23.31
CA GLY A 57 12.19 -3.27 22.98
C GLY A 57 12.92 -1.93 23.11
N MET A 58 12.27 -0.81 22.78
CA MET A 58 12.91 0.51 22.84
C MET A 58 12.86 1.14 24.23
N PHE A 59 11.79 0.94 24.99
CA PHE A 59 11.49 1.74 26.18
C PHE A 59 11.47 0.96 27.50
N ALA A 60 11.52 -0.38 27.50
CA ALA A 60 11.47 -1.17 28.73
C ALA A 60 12.79 -1.20 29.53
N GLY A 61 13.82 -0.47 29.09
CA GLY A 61 15.12 -0.44 29.79
C GLY A 61 15.86 -1.77 29.80
N ILE A 62 15.61 -2.62 28.81
CA ILE A 62 16.25 -3.93 28.69
C ILE A 62 17.75 -3.76 28.43
N GLN A 63 18.59 -4.41 29.24
CA GLN A 63 20.02 -4.49 28.98
C GLN A 63 20.29 -5.60 27.97
N TYR A 64 20.78 -5.21 26.79
CA TYR A 64 21.02 -6.14 25.71
C TYR A 64 22.44 -6.71 25.75
N THR A 65 22.56 -8.04 25.65
CA THR A 65 23.84 -8.74 25.53
C THR A 65 24.45 -8.46 24.15
N ALA A 66 25.71 -8.04 24.08
CA ALA A 66 26.46 -7.92 22.83
C ALA A 66 26.65 -9.30 22.19
N LEU A 67 26.44 -9.39 20.88
CA LEU A 67 26.54 -10.62 20.08
C LEU A 67 27.38 -10.31 18.84
N ASP A 68 28.66 -10.57 18.90
CA ASP A 68 29.59 -10.24 17.81
C ASP A 68 29.65 -11.35 16.76
N THR A 69 29.45 -12.59 17.19
CA THR A 69 29.58 -13.77 16.33
C THR A 69 28.35 -14.68 16.44
N PHE A 70 28.19 -15.56 15.45
CA PHE A 70 27.14 -16.59 15.49
C PHE A 70 27.36 -17.59 16.66
N ALA A 71 28.59 -17.82 17.07
CA ALA A 71 28.91 -18.62 18.26
C ALA A 71 28.41 -17.95 19.53
N ASP A 72 28.55 -16.62 19.66
CA ASP A 72 28.01 -15.85 20.79
C ASP A 72 26.48 -15.92 20.82
N LEU A 73 25.84 -15.87 19.67
CA LEU A 73 24.41 -16.06 19.57
C LEU A 73 23.96 -17.43 20.11
N LEU A 74 24.61 -18.50 19.68
CA LEU A 74 24.30 -19.86 20.14
C LEU A 74 24.58 -20.04 21.62
N HIS A 75 25.68 -19.49 22.14
CA HIS A 75 26.03 -19.59 23.55
C HIS A 75 25.02 -18.83 24.44
N ASN A 76 24.55 -17.66 23.98
CA ASN A 76 23.65 -16.81 24.75
C ASN A 76 22.17 -16.98 24.39
N ILE A 77 21.80 -17.95 23.55
CA ILE A 77 20.44 -18.11 23.02
C ILE A 77 19.36 -18.23 24.11
N ARG A 78 19.71 -18.72 25.28
CA ARG A 78 18.80 -18.88 26.43
C ARG A 78 18.62 -17.61 27.27
N LYS A 79 19.38 -16.55 27.00
CA LYS A 79 19.19 -15.29 27.71
C LYS A 79 17.87 -14.63 27.29
N PRO A 80 17.09 -14.07 28.22
CA PRO A 80 15.78 -13.49 27.91
C PRO A 80 15.83 -12.38 26.86
N ASP A 81 16.86 -11.52 26.90
CA ASP A 81 17.04 -10.44 25.92
C ASP A 81 17.37 -10.96 24.51
N VAL A 82 18.15 -12.04 24.40
CA VAL A 82 18.47 -12.69 23.12
C VAL A 82 17.24 -13.41 22.57
N MET A 83 16.49 -14.13 23.41
CA MET A 83 15.23 -14.76 23.02
C MET A 83 14.21 -13.73 22.55
N PHE A 84 14.11 -12.57 23.23
CA PHE A 84 13.20 -11.50 22.83
C PHE A 84 13.57 -10.94 21.45
N ARG A 85 14.85 -10.70 21.17
CA ARG A 85 15.33 -10.23 19.86
C ARG A 85 15.08 -11.25 18.75
N LEU A 86 15.35 -12.53 19.02
CA LEU A 86 15.03 -13.62 18.07
C LEU A 86 13.53 -13.71 17.80
N PHE A 87 12.73 -13.60 18.86
CA PHE A 87 11.28 -13.55 18.72
C PHE A 87 10.84 -12.36 17.84
N ALA A 88 11.39 -11.16 18.09
CA ALA A 88 11.07 -9.96 17.31
C ALA A 88 11.39 -10.15 15.83
N VAL A 89 12.59 -10.64 15.49
CA VAL A 89 13.02 -10.90 14.10
C VAL A 89 12.17 -12.01 13.45
N THR A 90 11.82 -13.05 14.19
CA THR A 90 10.94 -14.12 13.70
C THR A 90 9.52 -13.58 13.43
N MET A 91 9.00 -12.74 14.32
CA MET A 91 7.71 -12.08 14.10
C MET A 91 7.73 -11.19 12.86
N MET A 92 8.80 -10.43 12.62
CA MET A 92 8.95 -9.66 11.38
C MET A 92 8.87 -10.57 10.14
N LEU A 93 9.52 -11.73 10.16
CA LEU A 93 9.43 -12.69 9.07
C LEU A 93 8.01 -13.21 8.89
N VAL A 94 7.34 -13.63 9.97
CA VAL A 94 5.94 -14.09 9.93
C VAL A 94 5.03 -13.00 9.34
N TYR A 95 5.21 -11.76 9.75
CA TYR A 95 4.43 -10.64 9.22
C TYR A 95 4.70 -10.35 7.73
N SER A 96 5.90 -10.65 7.23
CA SER A 96 6.17 -10.55 5.78
C SER A 96 5.23 -11.47 4.98
N PHE A 97 4.82 -12.62 5.53
CA PHE A 97 3.86 -13.52 4.91
C PHE A 97 2.39 -13.17 5.22
N ALA A 98 2.14 -12.35 6.22
CA ALA A 98 0.76 -12.05 6.66
C ALA A 98 -0.05 -11.30 5.58
N LEU A 99 0.60 -10.61 4.62
CA LEU A 99 -0.08 -9.99 3.49
C LEU A 99 -0.87 -10.99 2.63
N PHE A 100 -0.45 -12.25 2.55
CA PHE A 100 -1.18 -13.28 1.84
C PHE A 100 -2.43 -13.75 2.58
N LEU A 101 -2.51 -13.51 3.90
CA LEU A 101 -3.59 -13.95 4.76
C LEU A 101 -4.67 -12.86 4.98
N VAL A 102 -4.42 -11.64 4.53
CA VAL A 102 -5.40 -10.56 4.64
C VAL A 102 -6.64 -10.90 3.79
N PRO A 103 -7.84 -10.87 4.37
CA PRO A 103 -9.07 -11.13 3.64
C PRO A 103 -9.41 -9.92 2.76
N TYR A 104 -9.00 -9.97 1.51
CA TYR A 104 -9.32 -8.97 0.51
C TYR A 104 -10.70 -9.23 -0.10
N ASP A 105 -11.54 -8.22 -0.17
CA ASP A 105 -12.79 -8.28 -0.93
C ASP A 105 -12.52 -7.95 -2.40
N TRP A 106 -12.17 -8.96 -3.17
CA TRP A 106 -11.81 -8.84 -4.58
C TRP A 106 -12.96 -8.40 -5.50
N GLN A 107 -14.21 -8.52 -5.04
CA GLN A 107 -15.37 -8.12 -5.83
C GLN A 107 -15.64 -6.62 -5.73
N LYS A 108 -15.31 -6.01 -4.59
CA LYS A 108 -15.51 -4.59 -4.33
C LYS A 108 -14.27 -3.74 -4.58
N SER A 109 -13.09 -4.36 -4.62
CA SER A 109 -11.86 -3.61 -4.84
C SER A 109 -11.57 -3.54 -6.33
N GLY A 110 -11.48 -2.32 -6.87
CA GLY A 110 -10.82 -2.08 -8.14
C GLY A 110 -9.30 -2.37 -8.12
N ALA A 111 -8.83 -3.11 -7.10
CA ALA A 111 -7.42 -3.41 -6.92
C ALA A 111 -7.00 -4.58 -7.82
N ASP A 112 -5.90 -4.41 -8.54
CA ASP A 112 -5.31 -5.46 -9.34
C ASP A 112 -4.77 -6.58 -8.43
N LYS A 113 -5.43 -7.74 -8.47
CA LYS A 113 -5.02 -8.94 -7.75
C LYS A 113 -3.57 -9.34 -8.06
N LYS A 114 -3.14 -9.13 -9.31
CA LYS A 114 -1.77 -9.43 -9.75
C LYS A 114 -0.76 -8.50 -9.09
N PHE A 115 -1.12 -7.23 -8.92
CA PHE A 115 -0.26 -6.28 -8.21
C PHE A 115 -0.03 -6.68 -6.77
N ILE A 116 -1.10 -7.01 -6.03
CA ILE A 116 -1.00 -7.40 -4.63
C ILE A 116 -0.18 -8.66 -4.45
N LEU A 117 -0.35 -9.64 -5.35
CA LEU A 117 0.47 -10.86 -5.34
C LEU A 117 1.96 -10.55 -5.56
N LYS A 118 2.29 -9.72 -6.55
CA LYS A 118 3.68 -9.31 -6.84
C LYS A 118 4.26 -8.50 -5.68
N TYR A 119 3.49 -7.58 -5.12
CA TYR A 119 3.89 -6.79 -3.95
C TYR A 119 4.20 -7.70 -2.75
N SER A 120 3.29 -8.61 -2.42
CA SER A 120 3.46 -9.54 -1.30
C SER A 120 4.66 -10.45 -1.49
N LEU A 121 4.89 -10.94 -2.70
CA LEU A 121 6.06 -11.78 -3.02
C LEU A 121 7.38 -10.99 -2.87
N GLY A 122 7.45 -9.77 -3.39
CA GLY A 122 8.61 -8.88 -3.23
C GLY A 122 8.87 -8.55 -1.76
N PHE A 123 7.83 -8.23 -1.01
CA PHE A 123 7.91 -7.95 0.41
C PHE A 123 8.41 -9.15 1.23
N CYS A 124 7.93 -10.36 0.94
CA CYS A 124 8.43 -11.60 1.55
C CYS A 124 9.90 -11.86 1.22
N SER A 125 10.31 -11.64 -0.02
CA SER A 125 11.70 -11.82 -0.43
C SER A 125 12.64 -10.89 0.34
N ILE A 126 12.25 -9.63 0.51
CA ILE A 126 13.00 -8.65 1.31
C ILE A 126 13.01 -9.05 2.78
N GLY A 127 11.88 -9.51 3.32
CA GLY A 127 11.78 -10.00 4.71
C GLY A 127 12.71 -11.19 4.98
N LEU A 128 12.83 -12.14 4.05
CA LEU A 128 13.77 -13.27 4.14
C LEU A 128 15.23 -12.80 4.13
N LEU A 129 15.58 -11.86 3.26
CA LEU A 129 16.95 -11.29 3.22
C LEU A 129 17.27 -10.55 4.52
N LEU A 130 16.31 -9.78 5.04
CA LEU A 130 16.49 -9.05 6.30
C LEU A 130 16.64 -10.01 7.49
N PHE A 131 15.83 -11.08 7.54
CA PHE A 131 15.96 -12.12 8.56
C PHE A 131 17.36 -12.77 8.53
N GLY A 132 17.83 -13.17 7.34
CA GLY A 132 19.17 -13.71 7.17
C GLY A 132 20.28 -12.73 7.58
N LEU A 133 20.08 -11.44 7.29
CA LEU A 133 21.02 -10.38 7.66
C LEU A 133 21.15 -10.24 9.19
N PHE A 134 20.04 -10.26 9.93
CA PHE A 134 20.07 -10.16 11.39
C PHE A 134 20.76 -11.34 12.07
N ILE A 135 20.68 -12.53 11.47
CA ILE A 135 21.27 -13.75 12.04
C ILE A 135 22.75 -13.94 11.65
N THR A 136 23.13 -13.57 10.41
CA THR A 136 24.47 -13.89 9.91
C THR A 136 25.39 -12.68 9.76
N HIS A 137 24.81 -11.49 9.68
CA HIS A 137 25.52 -10.22 9.42
C HIS A 137 26.45 -10.28 8.19
N ALA A 138 26.14 -11.15 7.24
CA ALA A 138 26.95 -11.38 6.06
C ALA A 138 26.88 -10.17 5.11
N ARG A 139 28.04 -9.65 4.71
CA ARG A 139 28.16 -8.50 3.81
C ARG A 139 27.36 -8.70 2.51
N ILE A 140 27.39 -9.90 1.96
CA ILE A 140 26.66 -10.21 0.73
C ILE A 140 25.15 -10.09 0.91
N LEU A 141 24.60 -10.54 2.04
CA LEU A 141 23.18 -10.41 2.35
C LEU A 141 22.78 -8.94 2.54
N ASN A 142 23.65 -8.13 3.13
CA ASN A 142 23.42 -6.69 3.24
C ASN A 142 23.33 -6.02 1.86
N ILE A 143 24.27 -6.33 0.96
CA ILE A 143 24.25 -5.82 -0.41
C ILE A 143 22.98 -6.27 -1.13
N LEU A 144 22.62 -7.55 -1.06
CA LEU A 144 21.42 -8.10 -1.70
C LEU A 144 20.14 -7.47 -1.14
N HIS A 145 20.07 -7.26 0.18
CA HIS A 145 18.94 -6.59 0.81
C HIS A 145 18.80 -5.14 0.33
N GLN A 146 19.89 -4.36 0.30
CA GLN A 146 19.87 -2.97 -0.16
C GLN A 146 19.47 -2.87 -1.65
N LEU A 147 20.06 -3.72 -2.50
CA LEU A 147 19.69 -3.77 -3.92
C LEU A 147 18.24 -4.24 -4.12
N GLY A 148 17.80 -5.23 -3.34
CA GLY A 148 16.41 -5.72 -3.36
C GLY A 148 15.42 -4.63 -2.98
N MET A 149 15.71 -3.86 -1.93
CA MET A 149 14.90 -2.71 -1.51
C MET A 149 14.86 -1.64 -2.61
N LEU A 150 16.01 -1.28 -3.18
CA LEU A 150 16.09 -0.30 -4.26
C LEU A 150 15.25 -0.73 -5.47
N PHE A 151 15.41 -1.99 -5.90
CA PHE A 151 14.65 -2.55 -7.01
C PHE A 151 13.14 -2.57 -6.72
N PHE A 152 12.75 -2.96 -5.50
CA PHE A 152 11.36 -3.01 -5.08
C PHE A 152 10.71 -1.62 -5.10
N PHE A 153 11.40 -0.60 -4.59
CA PHE A 153 10.93 0.79 -4.67
C PHE A 153 10.83 1.29 -6.10
N PHE A 154 11.83 1.00 -6.92
CA PHE A 154 11.82 1.41 -8.33
C PHE A 154 10.63 0.78 -9.08
N TRP A 155 10.38 -0.51 -8.83
CA TRP A 155 9.23 -1.20 -9.37
C TRP A 155 7.91 -0.61 -8.88
N LEU A 156 7.83 -0.25 -7.59
CA LEU A 156 6.65 0.37 -6.99
C LEU A 156 6.36 1.74 -7.62
N ILE A 157 7.38 2.60 -7.72
CA ILE A 157 7.27 3.92 -8.37
C ILE A 157 6.84 3.76 -9.83
N TRP A 158 7.47 2.82 -10.54
CA TRP A 158 7.10 2.53 -11.93
C TRP A 158 5.64 2.13 -12.06
N TYR A 159 5.17 1.25 -11.18
CA TYR A 159 3.76 0.82 -11.16
C TYR A 159 2.82 2.00 -10.89
N GLU A 160 3.11 2.83 -9.89
CA GLU A 160 2.31 4.01 -9.57
C GLU A 160 2.24 5.01 -10.74
N LEU A 161 3.38 5.28 -11.37
CA LEU A 161 3.43 6.22 -12.50
C LEU A 161 2.68 5.70 -13.72
N LYS A 162 2.77 4.39 -14.01
CA LYS A 162 2.18 3.80 -15.20
C LYS A 162 0.68 3.56 -15.08
N GLU A 163 0.24 3.05 -13.92
CA GLU A 163 -1.13 2.56 -13.74
C GLU A 163 -2.04 3.58 -13.03
N ARG A 164 -1.47 4.52 -12.26
CA ARG A 164 -2.24 5.46 -11.45
C ARG A 164 -2.18 6.92 -11.88
N LEU A 165 -1.10 7.31 -12.50
CA LEU A 165 -0.97 8.62 -13.11
C LEU A 165 -0.97 8.42 -14.63
N PRO A 166 -2.14 8.32 -15.27
CA PRO A 166 -2.16 8.46 -16.72
C PRO A 166 -1.63 9.88 -17.02
N VAL A 167 -0.42 9.93 -17.52
CA VAL A 167 0.09 11.15 -18.16
C VAL A 167 -0.91 11.45 -19.25
N PRO A 168 -1.49 12.65 -19.32
CA PRO A 168 -2.29 13.02 -20.49
C PRO A 168 -1.37 12.85 -21.70
N GLU A 169 -1.62 11.80 -22.46
CA GLU A 169 -0.92 11.52 -23.69
C GLU A 169 -1.25 12.65 -24.64
N ASN A 170 -0.27 13.52 -24.82
CA ASN A 170 -0.34 14.58 -25.80
C ASN A 170 -0.42 13.86 -27.15
N ASP A 171 -1.54 14.02 -27.85
CA ASP A 171 -1.84 13.38 -29.11
C ASP A 171 -0.70 13.55 -30.10
N SER A 172 0.14 12.54 -30.24
CA SER A 172 0.78 12.25 -31.52
C SER A 172 1.43 10.87 -31.50
N ILE A 173 0.99 10.07 -32.48
CA ILE A 173 1.59 8.87 -33.07
C ILE A 173 1.03 7.52 -32.59
N ALA A 174 0.04 7.09 -33.35
CA ALA A 174 -0.27 5.78 -33.96
C ALA A 174 0.29 4.48 -33.35
N GLY A 175 -0.62 3.58 -33.02
CA GLY A 175 -0.40 2.12 -33.07
C GLY A 175 -1.10 1.32 -32.01
N ALA A 176 -2.36 0.98 -32.26
CA ALA A 176 -3.12 -0.23 -31.95
C ALA A 176 -3.17 -0.77 -30.50
N GLU A 177 -4.41 -0.86 -30.06
CA GLU A 177 -5.11 -1.92 -29.34
C GLU A 177 -5.27 -1.75 -27.83
N ASP A 178 -6.55 -1.62 -27.50
CA ASP A 178 -7.27 -1.43 -26.24
C ASP A 178 -7.25 -0.01 -25.67
N LYS A 179 -8.14 0.81 -26.25
CA LYS A 179 -8.27 2.25 -26.00
C LYS A 179 -8.88 2.53 -24.61
N PRO A 180 -8.26 3.45 -23.84
CA PRO A 180 -8.94 4.12 -22.72
C PRO A 180 -10.27 4.80 -23.13
N TYR A 181 -10.44 5.02 -24.41
CA TYR A 181 -11.64 5.57 -25.05
C TYR A 181 -12.91 4.77 -24.75
N ASP A 182 -12.82 3.44 -24.69
CA ASP A 182 -13.99 2.58 -24.47
C ASP A 182 -14.46 2.63 -23.00
N ILE A 183 -13.56 2.86 -22.05
CA ILE A 183 -13.89 2.93 -20.61
C ILE A 183 -14.65 4.24 -20.28
N ILE A 184 -14.18 5.37 -20.81
CA ILE A 184 -14.80 6.68 -20.57
C ILE A 184 -16.16 6.76 -21.27
N ASP A 185 -16.28 6.15 -22.45
CA ASP A 185 -17.54 6.12 -23.22
C ASP A 185 -18.59 5.27 -22.51
N LYS A 186 -18.22 4.08 -22.02
CA LYS A 186 -19.10 3.25 -21.17
C LYS A 186 -19.48 3.97 -19.88
N LEU A 187 -18.49 4.57 -19.22
CA LEU A 187 -18.70 5.30 -17.99
C LEU A 187 -19.68 6.47 -18.17
N TRP A 188 -19.64 7.16 -19.32
CA TRP A 188 -20.58 8.23 -19.62
C TRP A 188 -22.02 7.72 -19.77
N ILE A 189 -22.22 6.53 -20.33
CA ILE A 189 -23.54 5.89 -20.40
C ILE A 189 -24.08 5.66 -18.98
N ASP A 190 -23.26 5.10 -18.09
CA ASP A 190 -23.65 4.85 -16.71
C ASP A 190 -23.91 6.14 -15.94
N VAL A 191 -23.09 7.18 -16.15
CA VAL A 191 -23.29 8.53 -15.60
C VAL A 191 -24.62 9.11 -16.07
N THR A 192 -24.95 9.03 -17.36
CA THR A 192 -26.20 9.56 -17.91
C THR A 192 -27.41 8.80 -17.41
N HIS A 193 -27.34 7.48 -17.32
CA HIS A 193 -28.39 6.66 -16.74
C HIS A 193 -28.70 7.08 -15.29
N LEU A 194 -27.68 7.19 -14.45
CA LEU A 194 -27.83 7.54 -13.04
C LEU A 194 -28.32 8.98 -12.85
N LEU A 195 -27.75 9.91 -13.59
CA LEU A 195 -28.08 11.33 -13.40
C LEU A 195 -29.39 11.71 -14.08
N ILE A 196 -29.70 11.19 -15.27
CA ILE A 196 -30.87 11.62 -16.05
C ILE A 196 -32.07 10.72 -15.80
N GLU A 197 -31.92 9.40 -15.96
CA GLU A 197 -33.03 8.46 -15.85
C GLU A 197 -33.45 8.25 -14.39
N GLN A 198 -32.49 8.12 -13.48
CA GLN A 198 -32.79 8.00 -12.04
C GLN A 198 -32.87 9.33 -11.31
N GLN A 199 -32.72 10.45 -12.04
CA GLN A 199 -32.77 11.81 -11.48
C GLN A 199 -31.83 12.05 -10.30
N GLY A 200 -30.66 11.39 -10.31
CA GLY A 200 -29.67 11.47 -9.25
C GLY A 200 -29.19 12.90 -8.95
N TRP A 201 -29.26 13.80 -9.91
CA TRP A 201 -28.94 15.23 -9.74
C TRP A 201 -29.80 15.95 -8.71
N ARG A 202 -30.98 15.41 -8.35
CA ARG A 202 -31.86 15.95 -7.28
C ARG A 202 -31.33 15.70 -5.88
N ASN A 203 -30.46 14.72 -5.70
CA ASN A 203 -29.86 14.43 -4.40
C ASN A 203 -28.95 15.59 -3.96
N PRO A 204 -29.23 16.31 -2.85
CA PRO A 204 -28.39 17.41 -2.38
C PRO A 204 -26.97 16.95 -1.95
N GLU A 205 -26.84 15.72 -1.50
CA GLU A 205 -25.58 15.12 -1.05
C GLU A 205 -24.70 14.60 -2.22
N LEU A 206 -25.21 14.71 -3.46
CA LEU A 206 -24.48 14.22 -4.63
C LEU A 206 -23.19 15.00 -4.84
N SER A 207 -22.08 14.31 -4.79
CA SER A 207 -20.74 14.82 -5.03
C SER A 207 -20.03 13.98 -6.12
N LEU A 208 -18.97 14.53 -6.71
CA LEU A 208 -18.16 13.77 -7.66
C LEU A 208 -17.57 12.50 -7.00
N MET A 209 -17.35 12.55 -5.69
CA MET A 209 -16.85 11.42 -4.92
C MET A 209 -17.92 10.34 -4.77
N SER A 210 -19.13 10.70 -4.32
CA SER A 210 -20.23 9.73 -4.17
C SER A 210 -20.64 9.12 -5.51
N LEU A 211 -20.67 9.93 -6.58
CA LEU A 211 -20.94 9.44 -7.94
C LEU A 211 -19.86 8.44 -8.41
N SER A 212 -18.58 8.73 -8.15
CA SER A 212 -17.49 7.80 -8.53
C SER A 212 -17.52 6.48 -7.73
N GLU A 213 -17.94 6.54 -6.47
CA GLU A 213 -18.12 5.35 -5.64
C GLU A 213 -19.31 4.49 -6.13
N GLU A 214 -20.42 5.12 -6.48
CA GLU A 214 -21.61 4.45 -7.00
C GLU A 214 -21.35 3.77 -8.36
N LEU A 215 -20.59 4.44 -9.21
CA LEU A 215 -20.17 3.91 -10.51
C LEU A 215 -18.97 2.95 -10.43
N ALA A 216 -18.48 2.64 -9.23
CA ALA A 216 -17.27 1.82 -9.00
C ALA A 216 -16.06 2.27 -9.84
N SER A 217 -15.93 3.60 -10.05
CA SER A 217 -14.93 4.20 -10.92
C SER A 217 -14.05 5.22 -10.18
N ASN A 218 -13.01 5.71 -10.87
CA ASN A 218 -12.13 6.74 -10.32
C ASN A 218 -12.72 8.14 -10.58
N ARG A 219 -12.61 9.05 -9.60
CA ARG A 219 -12.98 10.46 -9.72
C ARG A 219 -12.40 11.16 -10.95
N THR A 220 -11.18 10.79 -11.33
CA THR A 220 -10.50 11.35 -12.51
C THR A 220 -11.26 10.96 -13.79
N TYR A 221 -11.58 9.69 -13.98
CA TYR A 221 -12.31 9.21 -15.16
C TYR A 221 -13.73 9.77 -15.23
N VAL A 222 -14.42 9.86 -14.09
CA VAL A 222 -15.75 10.51 -14.04
C VAL A 222 -15.63 11.99 -14.41
N GLY A 223 -14.63 12.71 -13.87
CA GLY A 223 -14.37 14.10 -14.21
C GLY A 223 -14.02 14.32 -15.69
N GLU A 224 -13.25 13.42 -16.29
CA GLU A 224 -12.90 13.42 -17.72
C GLU A 224 -14.11 13.12 -18.59
N ALA A 225 -15.00 12.21 -18.18
CA ALA A 225 -16.24 11.95 -18.89
C ALA A 225 -17.10 13.21 -18.99
N PHE A 226 -17.24 13.98 -17.91
CA PHE A 226 -17.96 15.27 -17.96
C PHE A 226 -17.31 16.27 -18.90
N LYS A 227 -15.97 16.41 -18.86
CA LYS A 227 -15.26 17.33 -19.76
C LYS A 227 -15.40 16.91 -21.22
N LYS A 228 -15.28 15.60 -21.51
CA LYS A 228 -15.34 15.05 -22.86
C LYS A 228 -16.75 15.17 -23.47
N PHE A 229 -17.79 14.78 -22.72
CA PHE A 229 -19.15 14.65 -23.28
C PHE A 229 -20.06 15.81 -22.96
N ALA A 230 -19.92 16.44 -21.79
CA ALA A 230 -20.73 17.59 -21.39
C ALA A 230 -20.02 18.94 -21.61
N GLY A 231 -18.70 18.94 -21.89
CA GLY A 231 -17.91 20.15 -22.11
C GLY A 231 -17.76 21.03 -20.84
N CYS A 232 -18.09 20.51 -19.67
CA CYS A 232 -18.06 21.25 -18.41
C CYS A 232 -17.65 20.35 -17.23
N THR A 233 -17.44 20.94 -16.08
CA THR A 233 -17.15 20.18 -14.86
C THR A 233 -18.44 19.55 -14.29
N PHE A 234 -18.26 18.50 -13.44
CA PHE A 234 -19.38 17.89 -12.71
C PHE A 234 -20.25 18.94 -11.98
N SER A 235 -19.62 19.86 -11.26
CA SER A 235 -20.33 20.88 -10.48
C SER A 235 -21.14 21.83 -11.37
N GLU A 236 -20.59 22.25 -12.48
CA GLU A 236 -21.27 23.08 -13.47
C GLU A 236 -22.44 22.34 -14.11
N TYR A 237 -22.27 21.07 -14.44
CA TYR A 237 -23.32 20.23 -15.01
C TYR A 237 -24.52 20.09 -14.06
N ILE A 238 -24.26 19.73 -12.79
CA ILE A 238 -25.32 19.58 -11.79
C ILE A 238 -26.01 20.90 -11.49
N ALA A 239 -25.22 21.99 -11.36
CA ALA A 239 -25.80 23.32 -11.14
C ALA A 239 -26.74 23.73 -12.28
N LYS A 240 -26.30 23.53 -13.54
CA LYS A 240 -27.11 23.83 -14.73
C LYS A 240 -28.39 23.02 -14.75
N ARG A 241 -28.34 21.70 -14.47
CA ARG A 241 -29.54 20.86 -14.42
C ARG A 241 -30.53 21.27 -13.34
N ARG A 242 -30.04 21.64 -12.15
CA ARG A 242 -30.89 22.13 -11.06
C ARG A 242 -31.57 23.45 -11.40
N ILE A 243 -30.85 24.37 -12.05
CA ILE A 243 -31.44 25.66 -12.51
C ILE A 243 -32.46 25.42 -13.61
N GLU A 244 -32.17 24.61 -14.61
CA GLU A 244 -33.10 24.26 -15.68
C GLU A 244 -34.40 23.69 -15.14
N TYR A 245 -34.34 22.85 -14.12
CA TYR A 245 -35.51 22.27 -13.47
C TYR A 245 -36.36 23.33 -12.78
N VAL A 246 -35.75 24.23 -11.99
CA VAL A 246 -36.49 25.32 -11.27
C VAL A 246 -37.13 26.29 -12.25
N VAL A 247 -36.53 26.55 -13.41
CA VAL A 247 -37.08 27.47 -14.42
C VAL A 247 -38.23 26.81 -15.22
N SER A 248 -38.27 25.46 -15.26
CA SER A 248 -39.30 24.71 -16.00
C SER A 248 -40.59 24.43 -15.20
N GLU A 249 -40.55 24.60 -13.88
CA GLU A 249 -41.74 24.58 -13.00
C GLU A 249 -42.43 25.95 -12.90
#